data_80f12868e1a25739ffdf7f0151f1d895
#
_entry.id   80f12868e1a25739ffdf7f0151f1d895
#
_cell.length_a   1.000
_cell.length_b   1.000
_cell.length_c   1.000
_cell.angle_alpha   90.00
_cell.angle_beta   90.00
_cell.angle_gamma   90.00
#
_symmetry.space_group_name_H-M   'P 1'
#
loop_
_entity.id
_entity.type
_entity.pdbx_description
1 polymer ?
#
loop_
_entity_poly.entity_id
_entity_poly.type
_entity_poly.pdbx_seq_one_letter_code
_entity_poly.pdbx_strand_id
1 'polypeptide(L)'
;MKLKGEIHLFLIRLAFLLVFLWVLFGMLFGITTMKNNDMSPRISAGDLLFYYRLEKPKSGDVVVLQKAGEKYVGRVIAVGGDTVEITEDEEVKINGSKIVENDIFYDTPQYESDTVYPLTLKGGEYFILGDQRENAKDSRYFGAVKGKEIKGRVITVLRRSDI
;
A
#
# COMPACT_ATOMS: atom_id res chain seq x y z
N MET A 1 -26.82 3.77 -48.43
CA MET A 1 -26.98 4.70 -47.26
C MET A 1 -27.18 3.95 -45.94
N LYS A 2 -27.95 2.85 -45.85
CA LYS A 2 -28.20 2.09 -44.59
C LYS A 2 -26.91 1.57 -43.91
N LEU A 3 -25.95 0.99 -44.64
CA LEU A 3 -24.72 0.40 -44.10
C LEU A 3 -23.82 1.42 -43.39
N LYS A 4 -23.73 2.65 -43.91
CA LYS A 4 -22.94 3.73 -43.25
C LYS A 4 -23.56 4.14 -41.91
N GLY A 5 -24.88 4.14 -41.79
CA GLY A 5 -25.55 4.46 -40.54
C GLY A 5 -25.36 3.37 -39.48
N GLU A 6 -25.39 2.11 -39.86
CA GLU A 6 -25.14 1.00 -38.94
C GLU A 6 -23.69 0.94 -38.44
N ILE A 7 -22.73 1.22 -39.32
CA ILE A 7 -21.31 1.34 -38.93
C ILE A 7 -21.12 2.49 -37.96
N HIS A 8 -21.74 3.65 -38.20
CA HIS A 8 -21.63 4.80 -37.30
C HIS A 8 -22.23 4.51 -35.93
N LEU A 9 -23.39 3.85 -35.88
CA LEU A 9 -24.02 3.47 -34.64
C LEU A 9 -23.20 2.43 -33.86
N PHE A 10 -22.58 1.48 -34.56
CA PHE A 10 -21.64 0.52 -33.95
C PHE A 10 -20.43 1.20 -33.33
N LEU A 11 -19.81 2.13 -34.06
CA LEU A 11 -18.65 2.89 -33.54
C LEU A 11 -19.01 3.73 -32.30
N ILE A 12 -20.18 4.33 -32.27
CA ILE A 12 -20.65 5.06 -31.08
C ILE A 12 -20.82 4.13 -29.89
N ARG A 13 -21.45 2.97 -30.07
CA ARG A 13 -21.61 1.96 -29.00
C ARG A 13 -20.25 1.43 -28.49
N LEU A 14 -19.33 1.17 -29.41
CA LEU A 14 -17.98 0.74 -29.07
C LEU A 14 -17.24 1.83 -28.27
N ALA A 15 -17.32 3.08 -28.69
CA ALA A 15 -16.71 4.21 -27.98
C ALA A 15 -17.31 4.34 -26.56
N PHE A 16 -18.61 4.23 -26.39
CA PHE A 16 -19.29 4.22 -25.09
C PHE A 16 -18.80 3.08 -24.20
N LEU A 17 -18.68 1.88 -24.74
CA LEU A 17 -18.18 0.70 -24.01
C LEU A 17 -16.72 0.93 -23.54
N LEU A 18 -15.86 1.44 -24.42
CA LEU A 18 -14.46 1.71 -24.08
C LEU A 18 -14.33 2.78 -22.99
N VAL A 19 -15.10 3.84 -23.07
CA VAL A 19 -15.14 4.89 -22.04
C VAL A 19 -15.66 4.33 -20.72
N PHE A 20 -16.72 3.52 -20.75
CA PHE A 20 -17.26 2.87 -19.55
C PHE A 20 -16.23 1.96 -18.89
N LEU A 21 -15.56 1.10 -19.66
CA LEU A 21 -14.48 0.25 -19.15
C LEU A 21 -13.32 1.06 -18.59
N TRP A 22 -12.90 2.12 -19.26
CA TRP A 22 -11.84 3.00 -18.80
C TRP A 22 -12.17 3.65 -17.45
N VAL A 23 -13.39 4.17 -17.29
CA VAL A 23 -13.87 4.74 -16.03
C VAL A 23 -13.94 3.67 -14.94
N LEU A 24 -14.51 2.50 -15.25
CA LEU A 24 -14.66 1.40 -14.30
C LEU A 24 -13.28 0.93 -13.79
N PHE A 25 -12.35 0.66 -14.70
CA PHE A 25 -11.00 0.24 -14.31
C PHE A 25 -10.24 1.32 -13.56
N GLY A 26 -10.39 2.60 -13.94
CA GLY A 26 -9.78 3.72 -13.23
C GLY A 26 -10.32 3.93 -11.81
N MET A 27 -11.59 3.57 -11.56
CA MET A 27 -12.17 3.58 -10.21
C MET A 27 -11.69 2.40 -9.36
N LEU A 28 -11.56 1.21 -9.96
CA LEU A 28 -11.21 -0.01 -9.24
C LEU A 28 -9.72 -0.14 -8.97
N PHE A 29 -8.89 0.30 -9.90
CA PHE A 29 -7.45 0.09 -9.87
C PHE A 29 -6.68 1.40 -9.88
N GLY A 30 -5.43 1.31 -9.51
CA GLY A 30 -4.49 2.41 -9.63
C GLY A 30 -3.09 1.90 -9.94
N ILE A 31 -2.29 2.79 -10.48
CA ILE A 31 -0.89 2.54 -10.81
C ILE A 31 -0.05 3.62 -10.16
N THR A 32 1.09 3.24 -9.62
CA THR A 32 2.09 4.18 -9.09
C THR A 32 3.49 3.60 -9.23
N THR A 33 4.48 4.46 -9.31
CA THR A 33 5.90 4.04 -9.32
C THR A 33 6.45 4.12 -7.91
N MET A 34 7.25 3.13 -7.49
CA MET A 34 8.00 3.19 -6.24
C MET A 34 9.09 4.26 -6.34
N LYS A 35 9.11 5.21 -5.40
CA LYS A 35 10.01 6.37 -5.46
C LYS A 35 11.34 6.14 -4.74
N ASN A 36 11.37 5.23 -3.79
CA ASN A 36 12.49 4.98 -2.89
C ASN A 36 12.68 3.47 -2.66
N ASN A 37 13.55 3.11 -1.73
CA ASN A 37 13.86 1.72 -1.41
C ASN A 37 13.27 1.25 -0.08
N ASP A 38 12.24 1.90 0.45
CA ASP A 38 11.62 1.58 1.75
C ASP A 38 11.04 0.15 1.80
N MET A 39 10.81 -0.48 0.64
CA MET A 39 10.28 -1.83 0.51
C MET A 39 11.30 -2.82 -0.07
N SER A 40 12.58 -2.43 -0.10
CA SER A 40 13.68 -3.29 -0.55
C SER A 40 13.85 -4.51 0.39
N PRO A 41 14.26 -5.67 -0.14
CA PRO A 41 14.66 -5.96 -1.53
C PRO A 41 13.51 -6.34 -2.47
N ARG A 42 12.30 -6.52 -1.96
CA ARG A 42 11.17 -7.03 -2.76
C ARG A 42 10.62 -6.03 -3.77
N ILE A 43 10.57 -4.77 -3.38
CA ILE A 43 10.11 -3.66 -4.22
C ILE A 43 11.17 -2.57 -4.11
N SER A 44 11.69 -2.14 -5.24
CA SER A 44 12.77 -1.17 -5.33
C SER A 44 12.33 0.10 -6.06
N ALA A 45 13.13 1.16 -5.92
CA ALA A 45 12.89 2.40 -6.64
C ALA A 45 12.81 2.15 -8.16
N GLY A 46 11.77 2.69 -8.80
CA GLY A 46 11.49 2.53 -10.22
C GLY A 46 10.50 1.42 -10.57
N ASP A 47 10.22 0.50 -9.64
CA ASP A 47 9.21 -0.54 -9.86
C ASP A 47 7.81 0.06 -10.02
N LEU A 48 7.02 -0.51 -10.93
CA LEU A 48 5.64 -0.10 -11.17
C LEU A 48 4.69 -0.98 -10.35
N LEU A 49 3.90 -0.33 -9.49
CA LEU A 49 2.96 -0.98 -8.60
C LEU A 49 1.54 -0.84 -9.13
N PHE A 50 0.87 -1.98 -9.30
CA PHE A 50 -0.53 -2.03 -9.65
C PHE A 50 -1.34 -2.37 -8.39
N TYR A 51 -2.35 -1.56 -8.02
CA TYR A 51 -3.08 -1.72 -6.78
C TYR A 51 -4.59 -1.64 -6.96
N TYR A 52 -5.32 -2.39 -6.12
CA TYR A 52 -6.77 -2.45 -6.08
C TYR A 52 -7.32 -1.60 -4.93
N ARG A 53 -8.37 -0.80 -5.22
CA ARG A 53 -8.84 0.27 -4.32
C ARG A 53 -9.93 -0.12 -3.34
N LEU A 54 -10.75 -1.14 -3.66
CA LEU A 54 -11.99 -1.39 -2.92
C LEU A 54 -11.84 -2.41 -1.80
N GLU A 55 -10.73 -3.11 -1.71
CA GLU A 55 -10.50 -4.11 -0.67
C GLU A 55 -9.91 -3.46 0.59
N LYS A 56 -10.44 -3.85 1.76
CA LYS A 56 -9.85 -3.47 3.03
C LYS A 56 -8.57 -4.29 3.24
N PRO A 57 -7.43 -3.63 3.46
CA PRO A 57 -6.18 -4.33 3.68
C PRO A 57 -6.21 -5.20 4.94
N LYS A 58 -5.45 -6.28 4.91
CA LYS A 58 -5.23 -7.20 6.03
C LYS A 58 -3.76 -7.17 6.42
N SER A 59 -3.44 -7.72 7.59
CA SER A 59 -2.05 -7.93 8.00
C SER A 59 -1.31 -8.76 6.94
N GLY A 60 -0.09 -8.34 6.58
CA GLY A 60 0.74 -8.88 5.51
C GLY A 60 0.58 -8.21 4.15
N ASP A 61 -0.52 -7.50 3.89
CA ASP A 61 -0.73 -6.83 2.60
C ASP A 61 0.21 -5.64 2.41
N VAL A 62 0.75 -5.50 1.20
CA VAL A 62 1.44 -4.28 0.79
C VAL A 62 0.42 -3.27 0.27
N VAL A 63 0.50 -2.04 0.75
CA VAL A 63 -0.45 -0.99 0.42
C VAL A 63 0.23 0.28 -0.07
N VAL A 64 -0.48 0.99 -0.94
CA VAL A 64 -0.16 2.38 -1.29
C VAL A 64 -1.00 3.28 -0.41
N LEU A 65 -0.38 4.22 0.28
CA LEU A 65 -1.06 5.20 1.13
C LEU A 65 -0.64 6.62 0.80
N GLN A 66 -1.43 7.57 1.25
CA GLN A 66 -1.12 9.00 1.15
C GLN A 66 -1.30 9.66 2.51
N LYS A 67 -0.24 10.24 3.02
CA LYS A 67 -0.23 10.95 4.30
C LYS A 67 0.48 12.29 4.14
N ALA A 68 -0.11 13.35 4.67
CA ALA A 68 0.41 14.72 4.56
C ALA A 68 0.76 15.15 3.12
N GLY A 69 -0.01 14.70 2.12
CA GLY A 69 0.17 15.01 0.70
C GLY A 69 1.16 14.10 -0.04
N GLU A 70 1.96 13.33 0.67
CA GLU A 70 2.95 12.43 0.09
C GLU A 70 2.43 10.98 -0.02
N LYS A 71 2.89 10.26 -1.04
CA LYS A 71 2.59 8.83 -1.23
C LYS A 71 3.70 7.99 -0.63
N TYR A 72 3.28 6.96 0.09
CA TYR A 72 4.15 5.94 0.68
C TYR A 72 3.67 4.55 0.23
N VAL A 73 4.56 3.60 0.32
CA VAL A 73 4.27 2.17 0.14
C VAL A 73 4.81 1.45 1.36
N GLY A 74 4.02 0.55 1.91
CA GLY A 74 4.44 -0.21 3.09
C GLY A 74 3.58 -1.45 3.30
N ARG A 75 3.98 -2.28 4.25
CA ARG A 75 3.30 -3.50 4.63
C ARG A 75 2.44 -3.27 5.87
N VAL A 76 1.20 -3.72 5.82
CA VAL A 76 0.31 -3.73 6.97
C VAL A 76 0.81 -4.76 7.98
N ILE A 77 1.16 -4.33 9.17
CA ILE A 77 1.63 -5.18 10.26
C ILE A 77 0.49 -5.47 11.23
N ALA A 78 -0.31 -4.45 11.53
CA ALA A 78 -1.43 -4.56 12.45
C ALA A 78 -2.63 -3.75 11.95
N VAL A 79 -3.82 -4.15 12.39
CA VAL A 79 -5.11 -3.55 12.01
C VAL A 79 -5.88 -3.08 13.24
N GLY A 80 -6.96 -2.34 13.03
CA GLY A 80 -7.78 -1.82 14.13
C GLY A 80 -8.19 -2.87 15.15
N GLY A 81 -7.93 -2.60 16.42
CA GLY A 81 -8.11 -3.49 17.56
C GLY A 81 -6.81 -4.13 18.06
N ASP A 82 -5.76 -4.16 17.24
CA ASP A 82 -4.46 -4.66 17.65
C ASP A 82 -3.68 -3.63 18.47
N THR A 83 -2.83 -4.13 19.35
CA THR A 83 -1.83 -3.34 20.08
C THR A 83 -0.44 -3.66 19.55
N VAL A 84 0.25 -2.63 19.07
CA VAL A 84 1.60 -2.71 18.51
C VAL A 84 2.61 -2.24 19.54
N GLU A 85 3.68 -2.99 19.69
CA GLU A 85 4.85 -2.62 20.48
C GLU A 85 6.11 -2.84 19.67
N ILE A 86 7.02 -1.88 19.70
CA ILE A 86 8.40 -2.06 19.24
C ILE A 86 9.25 -1.96 20.50
N THR A 87 9.98 -3.03 20.80
CA THR A 87 10.77 -3.13 22.03
C THR A 87 12.11 -2.38 21.91
N GLU A 88 12.81 -2.21 23.03
CA GLU A 88 14.19 -1.68 23.05
C GLU A 88 15.16 -2.62 22.30
N ASP A 89 14.85 -3.92 22.24
CA ASP A 89 15.60 -4.92 21.46
C ASP A 89 15.20 -4.92 19.97
N GLU A 90 14.49 -3.89 19.50
CA GLU A 90 14.07 -3.70 18.09
C GLU A 90 13.14 -4.81 17.55
N GLU A 91 12.44 -5.51 18.44
CA GLU A 91 11.46 -6.53 18.09
C GLU A 91 10.06 -5.95 17.96
N VAL A 92 9.30 -6.41 16.96
CA VAL A 92 7.89 -6.05 16.80
C VAL A 92 7.01 -7.07 17.50
N LYS A 93 6.13 -6.59 18.39
CA LYS A 93 5.10 -7.41 19.05
C LYS A 93 3.71 -6.91 18.68
N ILE A 94 2.82 -7.85 18.42
CA ILE A 94 1.40 -7.58 18.20
C ILE A 94 0.61 -8.34 19.26
N ASN A 95 -0.21 -7.60 20.01
CA ASN A 95 -1.00 -8.15 21.13
C ASN A 95 -0.13 -8.93 22.14
N GLY A 96 1.08 -8.42 22.42
CA GLY A 96 2.05 -8.99 23.33
C GLY A 96 2.88 -10.16 22.77
N SER A 97 2.63 -10.62 21.56
CA SER A 97 3.37 -11.71 20.93
C SER A 97 4.34 -11.19 19.87
N LYS A 98 5.59 -11.65 19.92
CA LYS A 98 6.58 -11.35 18.87
C LYS A 98 6.09 -11.90 17.52
N ILE A 99 6.10 -11.07 16.50
CA ILE A 99 5.79 -11.53 15.14
C ILE A 99 7.04 -12.15 14.49
N VAL A 100 6.82 -13.18 13.69
CA VAL A 100 7.86 -13.81 12.87
C VAL A 100 7.63 -13.42 11.43
N GLU A 101 8.58 -12.70 10.85
CA GLU A 101 8.53 -12.22 9.48
C GLU A 101 9.68 -12.88 8.69
N ASN A 102 9.37 -13.96 7.96
CA ASN A 102 10.38 -14.77 7.26
C ASN A 102 11.16 -14.05 6.18
N ASP A 103 10.68 -12.90 5.74
CA ASP A 103 11.20 -12.16 4.59
C ASP A 103 11.77 -10.79 4.97
N ILE A 104 11.80 -10.49 6.27
CA ILE A 104 12.39 -9.27 6.81
C ILE A 104 13.70 -9.63 7.47
N PHE A 105 14.78 -9.01 7.02
CA PHE A 105 16.15 -9.34 7.40
C PHE A 105 16.79 -8.27 8.30
N TYR A 106 16.00 -7.27 8.69
CA TYR A 106 16.45 -6.11 9.45
C TYR A 106 15.73 -6.05 10.80
N ASP A 107 16.43 -5.67 11.83
CA ASP A 107 15.82 -5.29 13.10
C ASP A 107 14.94 -4.06 12.91
N THR A 108 13.96 -3.87 13.77
CA THR A 108 12.98 -2.79 13.63
C THR A 108 13.20 -1.73 14.71
N PRO A 109 14.10 -0.75 14.47
CA PRO A 109 14.37 0.29 15.45
C PRO A 109 13.14 1.18 15.68
N GLN A 110 13.01 1.66 16.92
CA GLN A 110 12.12 2.78 17.20
C GLN A 110 12.72 4.05 16.60
N TYR A 111 11.84 4.97 16.13
CA TYR A 111 12.27 6.27 15.67
C TYR A 111 11.98 7.34 16.72
N GLU A 112 12.79 8.37 16.78
CA GLU A 112 12.47 9.59 17.50
C GLU A 112 11.26 10.27 16.82
N SER A 113 10.09 10.09 17.39
CA SER A 113 8.82 10.58 16.85
C SER A 113 7.78 10.71 17.96
N ASP A 114 6.61 11.26 17.62
CA ASP A 114 5.48 11.35 18.54
C ASP A 114 4.75 9.99 18.74
N THR A 115 5.22 8.92 18.11
CA THR A 115 4.61 7.59 18.24
C THR A 115 5.07 6.94 19.54
N VAL A 116 4.14 6.75 20.46
CA VAL A 116 4.39 6.12 21.77
C VAL A 116 3.93 4.68 21.76
N TYR A 117 4.76 3.78 22.29
CA TYR A 117 4.44 2.35 22.43
C TYR A 117 4.16 1.99 23.90
N PRO A 118 3.27 1.00 24.16
CA PRO A 118 2.46 0.27 23.18
C PRO A 118 1.36 1.15 22.56
N LEU A 119 1.12 0.99 21.25
CA LEU A 119 0.12 1.71 20.47
C LEU A 119 -1.07 0.82 20.17
N THR A 120 -2.24 1.11 20.73
CA THR A 120 -3.50 0.41 20.40
C THR A 120 -4.20 1.11 19.25
N LEU A 121 -4.44 0.37 18.16
CA LEU A 121 -5.09 0.88 16.96
C LEU A 121 -6.60 0.95 17.13
N LYS A 122 -7.20 2.08 16.75
CA LYS A 122 -8.66 2.25 16.71
C LYS A 122 -9.25 1.54 15.49
N GLY A 123 -10.55 1.28 15.49
CA GLY A 123 -11.25 0.74 14.35
C GLY A 123 -10.98 1.55 13.05
N GLY A 124 -10.52 0.87 12.01
CA GLY A 124 -10.16 1.50 10.73
C GLY A 124 -8.78 2.17 10.69
N GLU A 125 -7.96 1.96 11.71
CA GLU A 125 -6.54 2.34 11.72
C GLU A 125 -5.66 1.12 11.42
N TYR A 126 -4.47 1.41 10.88
CA TYR A 126 -3.49 0.43 10.45
C TYR A 126 -2.10 0.86 10.91
N PHE A 127 -1.28 -0.10 11.28
CA PHE A 127 0.14 0.12 11.49
C PHE A 127 0.91 -0.47 10.31
N ILE A 128 1.67 0.36 9.62
CA ILE A 128 2.30 0.04 8.34
C ILE A 128 3.79 0.25 8.48
N LEU A 129 4.58 -0.77 8.12
CA LEU A 129 6.05 -0.69 8.10
C LEU A 129 6.59 -0.87 6.69
N GLY A 130 7.72 -0.27 6.42
CA GLY A 130 8.55 -0.60 5.27
C GLY A 130 9.25 -1.94 5.46
N ASP A 131 9.51 -2.69 4.40
CA ASP A 131 10.29 -3.95 4.49
C ASP A 131 11.76 -3.67 4.78
N GLN A 132 12.28 -2.50 4.32
CA GLN A 132 13.60 -1.99 4.69
C GLN A 132 13.51 -1.26 6.05
N ARG A 133 13.56 -2.00 7.15
CA ARG A 133 13.25 -1.55 8.51
C ARG A 133 14.14 -0.44 9.03
N GLU A 134 15.40 -0.39 8.62
CA GLU A 134 16.38 0.56 9.17
C GLU A 134 16.12 2.00 8.73
N ASN A 135 15.58 2.21 7.51
CA ASN A 135 15.51 3.55 6.91
C ASN A 135 14.15 3.94 6.34
N ALA A 136 13.13 3.06 6.41
CA ALA A 136 11.83 3.33 5.83
C ALA A 136 11.07 4.44 6.57
N LYS A 137 10.45 5.34 5.83
CA LYS A 137 9.53 6.34 6.38
C LYS A 137 8.12 5.76 6.47
N ASP A 138 7.72 5.29 7.65
CA ASP A 138 6.52 4.50 7.90
C ASP A 138 5.79 4.90 9.19
N SER A 139 4.93 4.04 9.74
CA SER A 139 4.14 4.32 10.93
C SER A 139 4.98 4.59 12.19
N ARG A 140 6.23 4.21 12.24
CA ARG A 140 7.14 4.60 13.33
C ARG A 140 7.37 6.09 13.33
N TYR A 141 7.34 6.71 12.16
CA TYR A 141 7.56 8.14 11.98
C TYR A 141 6.28 8.96 12.10
N PHE A 142 5.19 8.52 11.45
CA PHE A 142 3.96 9.32 11.36
C PHE A 142 2.73 8.71 12.09
N GLY A 143 2.93 7.65 12.88
CA GLY A 143 1.89 7.00 13.66
C GLY A 143 0.92 6.17 12.84
N ALA A 144 -0.23 5.85 13.44
CA ALA A 144 -1.28 5.07 12.80
C ALA A 144 -1.81 5.72 11.51
N VAL A 145 -2.11 4.90 10.52
CA VAL A 145 -2.65 5.28 9.21
C VAL A 145 -4.15 4.98 9.21
N LYS A 146 -4.97 5.95 8.85
CA LYS A 146 -6.42 5.78 8.73
C LYS A 146 -6.76 5.11 7.41
N GLY A 147 -7.81 4.28 7.38
CA GLY A 147 -8.24 3.59 6.16
C GLY A 147 -8.48 4.51 4.97
N LYS A 148 -8.96 5.74 5.18
CA LYS A 148 -9.14 6.76 4.13
C LYS A 148 -7.82 7.26 3.50
N GLU A 149 -6.71 7.09 4.18
CA GLU A 149 -5.38 7.45 3.71
C GLU A 149 -4.80 6.35 2.81
N ILE A 150 -5.32 5.12 2.91
CA ILE A 150 -4.91 3.99 2.06
C ILE A 150 -5.58 4.12 0.69
N LYS A 151 -4.78 4.11 -0.36
CA LYS A 151 -5.25 4.22 -1.76
C LYS A 151 -5.61 2.87 -2.37
N GLY A 152 -5.04 1.80 -1.85
CA GLY A 152 -5.34 0.43 -2.24
C GLY A 152 -4.23 -0.56 -1.91
N ARG A 153 -4.57 -1.85 -2.05
CA ARG A 153 -3.68 -2.99 -1.85
C ARG A 153 -2.94 -3.30 -3.14
N VAL A 154 -1.63 -3.42 -3.06
CA VAL A 154 -0.79 -3.82 -4.20
C VAL A 154 -1.09 -5.27 -4.57
N ILE A 155 -1.39 -5.51 -5.83
CA ILE A 155 -1.72 -6.83 -6.37
C ILE A 155 -0.63 -7.36 -7.30
N THR A 156 0.13 -6.46 -7.92
CA THR A 156 1.22 -6.83 -8.84
C THR A 156 2.31 -5.78 -8.82
N VAL A 157 3.54 -6.25 -8.92
CA VAL A 157 4.74 -5.43 -9.08
C VAL A 157 5.38 -5.77 -10.40
N LEU A 158 5.51 -4.78 -11.27
CA LEU A 158 6.27 -4.90 -12.51
C LEU A 158 7.64 -4.30 -12.27
N ARG A 159 8.65 -5.16 -12.19
CA ARG A 159 10.02 -4.74 -11.95
C ARG A 159 10.57 -4.02 -13.17
N ARG A 160 11.27 -2.95 -12.91
CA ARG A 160 12.11 -2.34 -13.93
C ARG A 160 13.29 -3.29 -14.18
N SER A 161 13.33 -3.90 -15.36
CA SER A 161 14.55 -4.59 -15.80
C SER A 161 15.54 -3.50 -16.17
N ASP A 162 16.62 -3.39 -15.41
CA ASP A 162 17.80 -2.65 -15.86
C ASP A 162 18.40 -3.46 -17.00
N ILE A 163 18.18 -2.99 -18.25
CA ILE A 163 18.85 -3.48 -19.45
C ILE A 163 20.19 -2.74 -19.55
#